data_950fb75f6e63042efd26e79fdb5d2eea
#
_entry.id   950fb75f6e63042efd26e79fdb5d2eea
#
_cell.length_a   1.000
_cell.length_b   1.000
_cell.length_c   1.000
_cell.angle_alpha   90.00
_cell.angle_beta   90.00
_cell.angle_gamma   90.00
#
_symmetry.space_group_name_H-M   'P 1'
#
loop_
_entity.id
_entity.type
_entity.pdbx_description
1 polymer ?
#
loop_
_entity_poly.entity_id
_entity_poly.type
_entity_poly.pdbx_seq_one_letter_code
_entity_poly.pdbx_strand_id
1 'polypeptide(L)'
;MKQIAIALALAGSLVMPALADQPGGISGYVVDAKTGQPMAGAQLYYYRTPYRDQGPNHIMALKANGRGYFSDITLDPGRYVVMARVAGKVQGCALDDVMGGEVARIRIEVGHDTIMCSGPRVHPALVDPNATASVYRI
;
A
#
# COMPACT_ATOMS: atom_id res chain seq x y z
N MET A 1 -7.73 -58.24 29.38
CA MET A 1 -6.68 -57.33 28.96
C MET A 1 -7.29 -56.07 28.46
N LYS A 2 -7.12 -55.06 29.20
CA LYS A 2 -7.65 -53.77 28.83
C LYS A 2 -6.64 -53.05 27.95
N GLN A 3 -6.93 -52.96 26.69
CA GLN A 3 -6.18 -52.07 25.83
C GLN A 3 -6.65 -50.64 26.10
N ILE A 4 -5.80 -49.91 26.72
CA ILE A 4 -5.98 -48.48 26.82
C ILE A 4 -5.61 -47.93 25.43
N ALA A 5 -6.60 -47.68 24.62
CA ALA A 5 -6.42 -46.83 23.46
C ALA A 5 -6.18 -45.43 24.00
N ILE A 6 -4.93 -45.10 24.13
CA ILE A 6 -4.56 -43.70 24.25
C ILE A 6 -4.88 -43.09 22.89
N ALA A 7 -6.06 -42.58 22.77
CA ALA A 7 -6.31 -41.60 21.75
C ALA A 7 -5.42 -40.40 22.11
N LEU A 8 -4.22 -40.43 21.59
CA LEU A 8 -3.49 -39.20 21.42
C LEU A 8 -4.35 -38.34 20.50
N ALA A 9 -5.21 -37.57 21.09
CA ALA A 9 -5.66 -36.37 20.48
C ALA A 9 -4.42 -35.51 20.33
N LEU A 10 -3.73 -35.72 19.25
CA LEU A 10 -2.89 -34.69 18.69
C LEU A 10 -3.85 -33.54 18.41
N ALA A 11 -4.13 -32.76 19.44
CA ALA A 11 -4.46 -31.40 19.26
C ALA A 11 -3.24 -30.80 18.58
N GLY A 12 -3.16 -31.04 17.29
CA GLY A 12 -2.26 -30.28 16.44
C GLY A 12 -2.61 -28.85 16.70
N SER A 13 -1.84 -28.20 17.53
CA SER A 13 -1.81 -26.77 17.55
C SER A 13 -1.37 -26.38 16.14
N LEU A 14 -2.34 -26.24 15.26
CA LEU A 14 -2.17 -25.49 14.05
C LEU A 14 -1.85 -24.07 14.51
N VAL A 15 -0.56 -23.83 14.70
CA VAL A 15 -0.08 -22.47 14.84
C VAL A 15 -0.30 -21.85 13.47
N MET A 16 -1.52 -21.36 13.25
CA MET A 16 -1.74 -20.41 12.18
C MET A 16 -0.95 -19.18 12.56
N PRO A 17 0.01 -18.73 11.72
CA PRO A 17 0.59 -17.42 11.95
C PRO A 17 -0.56 -16.43 12.10
N ALA A 18 -0.51 -15.62 13.13
CA ALA A 18 -1.50 -14.57 13.32
C ALA A 18 -1.62 -13.78 12.01
N LEU A 19 -2.84 -13.46 11.57
CA LEU A 19 -3.06 -12.69 10.33
C LEU A 19 -2.20 -11.42 10.27
N ALA A 20 -1.86 -10.85 11.45
CA ALA A 20 -0.96 -9.72 11.59
C ALA A 20 0.47 -9.96 11.06
N ASP A 21 0.93 -11.23 11.02
CA ASP A 21 2.27 -11.60 10.55
C ASP A 21 2.28 -11.98 9.06
N GLN A 22 1.11 -12.07 8.44
CA GLN A 22 1.00 -12.33 7.02
C GLN A 22 1.25 -11.06 6.21
N PRO A 23 1.86 -11.18 5.02
CA PRO A 23 1.97 -10.04 4.12
C PRO A 23 0.57 -9.57 3.71
N GLY A 24 0.45 -8.28 3.55
CA GLY A 24 -0.70 -7.65 2.94
C GLY A 24 -0.35 -7.09 1.57
N GLY A 25 -1.22 -6.29 1.03
CA GLY A 25 -0.99 -5.71 -0.28
C GLY A 25 -1.76 -4.44 -0.54
N ILE A 26 -1.39 -3.82 -1.63
CA ILE A 26 -2.11 -2.72 -2.27
C ILE A 26 -2.47 -3.13 -3.68
N SER A 27 -3.63 -2.72 -4.14
CA SER A 27 -4.02 -2.80 -5.54
C SER A 27 -4.91 -1.64 -5.91
N GLY A 28 -4.93 -1.27 -7.16
CA GLY A 28 -5.81 -0.19 -7.56
C GLY A 28 -5.52 0.36 -8.94
N TYR A 29 -6.02 1.56 -9.14
CA TYR A 29 -5.97 2.24 -10.42
C TYR A 29 -5.44 3.65 -10.26
N VAL A 30 -4.65 4.06 -11.26
CA VAL A 30 -4.29 5.46 -11.48
C VAL A 30 -5.16 5.99 -12.61
N VAL A 31 -5.91 7.03 -12.32
CA VAL A 31 -6.86 7.63 -13.26
C VAL A 31 -6.65 9.14 -13.38
N ASP A 32 -7.03 9.68 -14.51
CA ASP A 32 -7.08 11.13 -14.69
C ASP A 32 -8.25 11.72 -13.90
N ALA A 33 -7.99 12.74 -13.08
CA ALA A 33 -8.99 13.35 -12.22
C ALA A 33 -10.13 14.04 -12.99
N LYS A 34 -9.83 14.54 -14.19
CA LYS A 34 -10.80 15.27 -15.01
C LYS A 34 -11.66 14.38 -15.87
N THR A 35 -11.10 13.30 -16.39
CA THR A 35 -11.76 12.42 -17.36
C THR A 35 -12.15 11.06 -16.78
N GLY A 36 -11.54 10.65 -15.65
CA GLY A 36 -11.69 9.31 -15.10
C GLY A 36 -11.01 8.22 -15.92
N GLN A 37 -10.27 8.59 -16.97
CA GLN A 37 -9.59 7.64 -17.83
C GLN A 37 -8.36 7.02 -17.15
N PRO A 38 -8.07 5.74 -17.39
CA PRO A 38 -6.87 5.10 -16.86
C PRO A 38 -5.59 5.78 -17.33
N MET A 39 -4.63 5.92 -16.43
CA MET A 39 -3.31 6.45 -16.72
C MET A 39 -2.32 5.29 -16.93
N ALA A 40 -2.22 4.83 -18.16
CA ALA A 40 -1.34 3.74 -18.52
C ALA A 40 0.13 4.10 -18.26
N GLY A 41 0.86 3.15 -17.65
CA GLY A 41 2.29 3.32 -17.43
C GLY A 41 2.68 4.35 -16.37
N ALA A 42 1.75 4.79 -15.52
CA ALA A 42 2.06 5.67 -14.41
C ALA A 42 3.07 4.99 -13.47
N GLN A 43 4.05 5.74 -13.00
CA GLN A 43 5.04 5.26 -12.05
C GLN A 43 4.51 5.43 -10.64
N LEU A 44 4.59 4.38 -9.84
CA LEU A 44 4.16 4.39 -8.46
C LEU A 44 5.36 4.25 -7.54
N TYR A 45 5.38 5.07 -6.51
CA TYR A 45 6.35 5.02 -5.44
C TYR A 45 5.60 4.94 -4.13
N TYR A 46 5.98 4.02 -3.28
CA TYR A 46 5.27 3.81 -2.02
C TYR A 46 6.22 3.37 -0.92
N TYR A 47 5.86 3.75 0.30
CA TYR A 47 6.63 3.38 1.48
C TYR A 47 5.70 3.29 2.70
N ARG A 48 6.12 2.48 3.65
CA ARG A 48 5.48 2.42 4.95
C ARG A 48 5.94 3.60 5.81
N THR A 49 5.00 4.28 6.46
CA THR A 49 5.31 5.39 7.36
C THR A 49 5.78 4.87 8.73
N PRO A 50 6.73 5.57 9.37
CA PRO A 50 7.52 6.69 8.87
C PRO A 50 8.54 6.24 7.82
N TYR A 51 8.82 7.12 6.87
CA TYR A 51 9.82 6.85 5.84
C TYR A 51 11.21 6.65 6.44
N ARG A 52 11.93 5.68 5.88
CA ARG A 52 13.35 5.43 6.17
C ARG A 52 14.08 5.05 4.90
N ASP A 53 15.29 5.53 4.76
CA ASP A 53 16.11 5.24 3.57
C ASP A 53 16.47 3.75 3.44
N GLN A 54 16.52 3.04 4.54
CA GLN A 54 16.88 1.65 4.59
C GLN A 54 15.91 0.83 5.42
N GLY A 55 15.90 -0.48 5.17
CA GLY A 55 15.06 -1.41 5.90
C GLY A 55 13.63 -1.48 5.36
N PRO A 56 12.68 -1.97 6.16
CA PRO A 56 11.32 -2.27 5.69
C PRO A 56 10.48 -1.04 5.30
N ASN A 57 10.93 0.15 5.65
CA ASN A 57 10.24 1.39 5.35
C ASN A 57 10.89 2.18 4.21
N HIS A 58 11.75 1.55 3.42
CA HIS A 58 12.33 2.17 2.23
C HIS A 58 11.27 2.36 1.13
N ILE A 59 11.60 3.21 0.15
CA ILE A 59 10.72 3.43 -1.00
C ILE A 59 10.76 2.23 -1.92
N MET A 60 9.57 1.75 -2.28
CA MET A 60 9.35 0.75 -3.30
C MET A 60 8.78 1.41 -4.54
N ALA A 61 8.97 0.80 -5.69
CA ALA A 61 8.50 1.33 -6.96
C ALA A 61 7.87 0.22 -7.80
N LEU A 62 6.81 0.58 -8.51
CA LEU A 62 6.23 -0.26 -9.54
C LEU A 62 5.60 0.60 -10.63
N LYS A 63 5.26 -0.01 -11.75
CA LYS A 63 4.64 0.67 -12.88
C LYS A 63 3.23 0.14 -13.10
N ALA A 64 2.27 1.02 -13.25
CA ALA A 64 0.91 0.63 -13.64
C ALA A 64 0.93 0.05 -15.06
N ASN A 65 0.05 -0.91 -15.30
CA ASN A 65 -0.10 -1.52 -16.63
C ASN A 65 -0.85 -0.61 -17.62
N GLY A 66 -1.16 -1.14 -18.81
CA GLY A 66 -1.87 -0.40 -19.85
C GLY A 66 -3.29 0.05 -19.48
N ARG A 67 -3.85 -0.48 -18.40
CA ARG A 67 -5.17 -0.10 -17.86
C ARG A 67 -5.07 0.80 -16.63
N GLY A 68 -3.87 1.27 -16.32
CA GLY A 68 -3.63 2.04 -15.11
C GLY A 68 -3.70 1.24 -13.81
N TYR A 69 -3.73 -0.09 -13.90
CA TYR A 69 -3.83 -0.98 -12.75
C TYR A 69 -2.45 -1.31 -12.18
N PHE A 70 -2.38 -1.37 -10.87
CA PHE A 70 -1.19 -1.79 -10.13
C PHE A 70 -1.55 -2.73 -8.98
N SER A 71 -0.60 -3.56 -8.59
CA SER A 71 -0.76 -4.47 -7.46
C SER A 71 0.59 -4.85 -6.89
N ASP A 72 0.69 -4.84 -5.56
CA ASP A 72 1.80 -5.43 -4.81
C ASP A 72 1.21 -6.12 -3.58
N ILE A 73 1.37 -7.44 -3.50
CA ILE A 73 0.81 -8.27 -2.43
C ILE A 73 1.88 -8.78 -1.46
N THR A 74 3.04 -8.15 -1.44
CA THR A 74 4.21 -8.59 -0.66
C THR A 74 4.59 -7.60 0.43
N LEU A 75 3.64 -6.80 0.90
CA LEU A 75 3.89 -5.71 1.83
C LEU A 75 3.74 -6.13 3.28
N ASP A 76 4.65 -5.65 4.11
CA ASP A 76 4.48 -5.74 5.56
C ASP A 76 3.29 -4.87 6.00
N PRO A 77 2.51 -5.32 7.00
CA PRO A 77 1.42 -4.50 7.51
C PRO A 77 1.88 -3.13 8.03
N GLY A 78 1.07 -2.12 7.80
CA GLY A 78 1.34 -0.77 8.23
C GLY A 78 0.63 0.28 7.38
N ARG A 79 0.91 1.52 7.66
CA ARG A 79 0.36 2.63 6.88
C ARG A 79 1.30 2.99 5.76
N TYR A 80 0.75 3.05 4.55
CA TYR A 80 1.50 3.34 3.33
C TYR A 80 1.08 4.66 2.71
N VAL A 81 2.08 5.37 2.22
CA VAL A 81 1.90 6.49 1.30
C VAL A 81 2.21 5.97 -0.10
N VAL A 82 1.28 6.13 -1.02
CA VAL A 82 1.42 5.70 -2.41
C VAL A 82 1.32 6.93 -3.30
N MET A 83 2.38 7.20 -4.03
CA MET A 83 2.49 8.35 -4.91
C MET A 83 2.48 7.92 -6.36
N ALA A 84 1.73 8.61 -7.19
CA ALA A 84 1.76 8.41 -8.63
C ALA A 84 2.55 9.53 -9.32
N ARG A 85 3.50 9.14 -10.15
CA ARG A 85 4.26 10.03 -11.03
C ARG A 85 3.81 9.88 -12.46
N VAL A 86 3.55 11.01 -13.07
CA VAL A 86 3.26 11.10 -14.52
C VAL A 86 4.17 12.17 -15.09
N ALA A 87 4.83 11.87 -16.20
CA ALA A 87 5.78 12.77 -16.85
C ALA A 87 6.88 13.31 -15.87
N GLY A 88 7.36 12.44 -14.98
CA GLY A 88 8.45 12.77 -14.04
C GLY A 88 8.04 13.61 -12.84
N LYS A 89 6.76 13.93 -12.67
CA LYS A 89 6.24 14.70 -11.54
C LYS A 89 5.24 13.91 -10.74
N VAL A 90 5.29 14.02 -9.40
CA VAL A 90 4.22 13.49 -8.55
C VAL A 90 2.95 14.29 -8.84
N GLN A 91 1.89 13.58 -9.22
CA GLN A 91 0.61 14.18 -9.59
C GLN A 91 -0.57 13.58 -8.80
N GLY A 92 -0.32 12.61 -7.97
CA GLY A 92 -1.34 12.01 -7.12
C GLY A 92 -0.73 11.28 -5.93
N CYS A 93 -1.51 11.14 -4.88
CA CYS A 93 -1.10 10.48 -3.66
C CYS A 93 -2.31 9.82 -2.99
N ALA A 94 -2.08 8.67 -2.40
CA ALA A 94 -3.04 8.00 -1.52
C ALA A 94 -2.35 7.60 -0.22
N LEU A 95 -3.12 7.57 0.84
CA LEU A 95 -2.70 7.08 2.15
C LEU A 95 -3.67 5.98 2.57
N ASP A 96 -3.17 4.78 2.83
CA ASP A 96 -4.02 3.69 3.28
C ASP A 96 -3.26 2.74 4.22
N ASP A 97 -4.03 2.04 5.03
CA ASP A 97 -3.51 1.02 5.94
C ASP A 97 -3.54 -0.34 5.25
N VAL A 98 -2.40 -1.01 5.25
CA VAL A 98 -2.26 -2.38 4.79
C VAL A 98 -2.32 -3.30 6.00
N MET A 99 -3.28 -4.20 5.99
CA MET A 99 -3.46 -5.21 7.03
C MET A 99 -2.92 -6.55 6.55
N GLY A 100 -2.42 -7.37 7.48
CA GLY A 100 -1.95 -8.71 7.16
C GLY A 100 -3.06 -9.57 6.55
N GLY A 101 -2.77 -10.24 5.44
CA GLY A 101 -3.73 -11.09 4.74
C GLY A 101 -4.79 -10.36 3.93
N GLU A 102 -4.73 -9.02 3.85
CA GLU A 102 -5.70 -8.21 3.12
C GLU A 102 -5.02 -7.37 2.05
N VAL A 103 -5.78 -6.99 1.05
CA VAL A 103 -5.34 -6.08 -0.02
C VAL A 103 -6.13 -4.78 0.08
N ALA A 104 -5.44 -3.70 0.38
CA ALA A 104 -6.02 -2.36 0.35
C ALA A 104 -6.26 -1.92 -1.09
N ARG A 105 -7.48 -1.51 -1.39
CA ARG A 105 -7.86 -1.03 -2.72
C ARG A 105 -7.73 0.48 -2.78
N ILE A 106 -6.92 0.94 -3.70
CA ILE A 106 -6.52 2.34 -3.80
C ILE A 106 -6.90 2.88 -5.18
N ARG A 107 -7.47 4.07 -5.18
CA ARG A 107 -7.68 4.85 -6.40
C ARG A 107 -6.87 6.13 -6.27
N ILE A 108 -5.96 6.36 -7.20
CA ILE A 108 -5.15 7.56 -7.24
C ILE A 108 -5.62 8.42 -8.42
N GLU A 109 -6.10 9.60 -8.12
CA GLU A 109 -6.46 10.58 -9.13
C GLU A 109 -5.30 11.52 -9.38
N VAL A 110 -4.91 11.68 -10.64
CA VAL A 110 -3.83 12.57 -11.07
C VAL A 110 -4.38 13.75 -11.87
N GLY A 111 -3.70 14.88 -11.79
CA GLY A 111 -4.10 16.08 -12.52
C GLY A 111 -4.96 17.07 -11.73
N HIS A 112 -5.06 16.93 -10.43
CA HIS A 112 -5.59 17.97 -9.55
C HIS A 112 -4.60 19.13 -9.44
N ASP A 113 -5.11 20.34 -9.26
CA ASP A 113 -4.28 21.54 -9.08
C ASP A 113 -3.47 21.47 -7.78
N THR A 114 -3.99 20.82 -6.77
CA THR A 114 -3.33 20.58 -5.49
C THR A 114 -3.20 19.09 -5.26
N ILE A 115 -2.00 18.62 -4.97
CA ILE A 115 -1.75 17.22 -4.66
C ILE A 115 -2.03 17.01 -3.18
N MET A 116 -3.02 16.21 -2.91
CA MET A 116 -3.37 15.78 -1.56
C MET A 116 -3.38 14.26 -1.50
N CYS A 117 -2.84 13.69 -0.42
CA CYS A 117 -2.97 12.27 -0.17
C CYS A 117 -4.39 11.98 0.28
N SER A 118 -5.14 11.26 -0.55
CA SER A 118 -6.49 10.82 -0.24
C SER A 118 -6.45 9.55 0.60
N GLY A 119 -7.38 9.42 1.53
CA GLY A 119 -7.51 8.23 2.36
C GLY A 119 -8.37 8.50 3.60
N PRO A 120 -8.84 7.45 4.28
CA PRO A 120 -9.77 7.61 5.40
C PRO A 120 -9.15 8.30 6.63
N ARG A 121 -7.83 8.41 6.67
CA ARG A 121 -7.12 9.02 7.81
C ARG A 121 -5.95 9.84 7.32
N VAL A 122 -6.25 10.93 6.66
CA VAL A 122 -5.20 11.87 6.24
C VAL A 122 -4.65 12.57 7.49
N HIS A 123 -3.40 12.28 7.82
CA HIS A 123 -2.73 12.97 8.91
C HIS A 123 -2.44 14.43 8.47
N PRO A 124 -2.76 15.45 9.29
CA PRO A 124 -2.55 16.86 8.91
C PRO A 124 -1.12 17.16 8.46
N ALA A 125 -0.12 16.52 9.05
CA ALA A 125 1.29 16.67 8.66
C ALA A 125 1.59 16.18 7.24
N LEU A 126 0.76 15.29 6.67
CA LEU A 126 0.93 14.79 5.30
C LEU A 126 0.28 15.72 4.27
N VAL A 127 -0.60 16.61 4.70
CA VAL A 127 -1.20 17.65 3.85
C VAL A 127 -0.52 19.02 4.01
N ASP A 128 0.43 19.14 4.92
CA ASP A 128 1.26 20.33 5.03
C ASP A 128 2.12 20.46 3.78
N PRO A 129 2.06 21.59 3.06
CA PRO A 129 2.86 21.82 1.87
C PRO A 129 4.37 21.61 2.08
N ASN A 130 4.88 21.94 3.27
CA ASN A 130 6.28 21.75 3.61
C ASN A 130 6.62 20.27 3.88
N ALA A 131 5.76 19.53 4.57
CA ALA A 131 5.91 18.11 4.77
C ALA A 131 5.76 17.34 3.45
N THR A 132 4.83 17.75 2.60
CA THR A 132 4.59 17.14 1.29
C THR A 132 5.82 17.28 0.39
N ALA A 133 6.46 18.45 0.39
CA ALA A 133 7.66 18.67 -0.40
C ALA A 133 8.83 17.76 -0.01
N SER A 134 8.95 17.40 1.26
CA SER A 134 9.98 16.45 1.72
C SER A 134 9.61 14.99 1.40
N VAL A 135 8.33 14.64 1.42
CA VAL A 135 7.82 13.32 1.10
C VAL A 135 7.98 13.00 -0.40
N TYR A 136 7.81 13.99 -1.25
CA TYR A 136 7.85 13.81 -2.70
C TYR A 136 9.23 14.01 -3.33
N ARG A 137 10.23 14.34 -2.56
CA ARG A 137 11.61 14.33 -3.04
C ARG A 137 12.14 12.90 -3.10
N ILE A 138 12.03 12.36 -4.24
CA ILE A 138 12.61 11.06 -4.57
C ILE A 138 13.78 11.29 -5.52
#